data_a40710ad32a424bc46b02782157ee451
#
_entry.id   a40710ad32a424bc46b02782157ee451
#
_cell.length_a   1.000
_cell.length_b   1.000
_cell.length_c   1.000
_cell.angle_alpha   90.00
_cell.angle_beta   90.00
_cell.angle_gamma   90.00
#
_symmetry.space_group_name_H-M   'P 1'
#
loop_
_entity.id
_entity.type
_entity.pdbx_description
1 polymer ?
#
loop_
_entity_poly.entity_id
_entity_poly.type
_entity_poly.pdbx_seq_one_letter_code
_entity_poly.pdbx_strand_id
1 'polypeptide(L)'
;MDAEVRRDGSGAERGSGSPDVPGIEAVEQRIRAGERLGAADGLALFASDDLARLGGLAHAARTRVNGDAGHFALVRPLSVAAAAPAGADGEATEEEHAAAVVRLAQEGGTDGLVELRLDAAGCPAGRFLPLLRALRAALPDGVALTGCTAADVRRFAAESGTNADAADGIEGVLARLADAGLESLAGDDAGVFDPGVRAHFPGLPTWEEWAQVHRAAHARGLSSVCTLLLGHTEEPAHVVDHLLRLRALQDETGGFREFAPLLHEDGAGHTAGRSGGPASRTVTGAETFKTFAVCRLLLDNVAHIAVDRAAFGDQTAQLTLQFGADELAGPVAEARGAAAPDAPGRDELVELIRDAGFRPVERTAGYGTVHAYDGPDPDRREAPQPMRV
;
A
#
# COMPACT_ATOMS: atom_id res chain seq x y z
N MET A 1 16.33 76.22 -8.19
CA MET A 1 17.33 75.49 -7.32
C MET A 1 16.74 74.14 -7.07
N ASP A 2 16.91 73.28 -8.07
CA ASP A 2 16.26 71.96 -8.16
C ASP A 2 17.17 70.91 -7.51
N ALA A 3 16.64 70.18 -6.54
CA ALA A 3 17.32 69.06 -5.90
C ALA A 3 16.76 67.73 -6.46
N GLU A 4 17.59 67.13 -7.31
CA GLU A 4 17.33 65.82 -7.94
C GLU A 4 17.53 64.69 -6.87
N VAL A 5 16.47 63.97 -6.55
CA VAL A 5 16.52 62.80 -5.69
C VAL A 5 16.76 61.57 -6.56
N ARG A 6 17.97 61.03 -6.53
CA ARG A 6 18.32 59.73 -7.09
C ARG A 6 17.68 58.62 -6.28
N ARG A 7 16.82 57.82 -6.92
CA ARG A 7 16.32 56.53 -6.36
C ARG A 7 17.27 55.45 -6.82
N ASP A 8 18.06 54.92 -5.87
CA ASP A 8 18.77 53.68 -6.06
C ASP A 8 17.76 52.51 -5.96
N GLY A 9 17.54 51.88 -7.09
CA GLY A 9 16.74 50.65 -7.19
C GLY A 9 17.65 49.42 -7.06
N SER A 10 17.84 48.90 -5.86
CA SER A 10 18.35 47.54 -5.67
C SER A 10 17.18 46.61 -5.36
N GLY A 11 16.46 46.25 -6.40
CA GLY A 11 15.48 45.14 -6.36
C GLY A 11 16.23 43.81 -6.35
N ALA A 12 16.43 43.23 -5.17
CA ALA A 12 16.79 41.83 -5.07
C ALA A 12 15.58 40.99 -5.50
N GLU A 13 15.53 40.58 -6.73
CA GLU A 13 14.65 39.53 -7.22
C GLU A 13 14.98 38.25 -6.47
N ARG A 14 14.15 37.92 -5.52
CA ARG A 14 14.07 36.54 -4.98
C ARG A 14 13.42 35.71 -6.06
N GLY A 15 14.22 35.09 -6.90
CA GLY A 15 13.80 34.09 -7.84
C GLY A 15 13.25 32.89 -7.08
N SER A 16 11.93 32.85 -6.88
CA SER A 16 11.19 31.61 -6.66
C SER A 16 11.15 30.87 -7.99
N GLY A 17 12.24 30.21 -8.35
CA GLY A 17 12.27 29.32 -9.50
C GLY A 17 11.40 28.12 -9.20
N SER A 18 10.15 28.13 -9.69
CA SER A 18 9.42 26.86 -9.91
C SER A 18 10.31 25.97 -10.75
N PRO A 19 10.50 24.68 -10.42
CA PRO A 19 11.28 23.79 -11.24
C PRO A 19 10.73 23.84 -12.68
N ASP A 20 11.61 23.99 -13.67
CA ASP A 20 11.26 24.00 -15.07
C ASP A 20 10.66 22.61 -15.38
N VAL A 21 9.32 22.54 -15.45
CA VAL A 21 8.58 21.29 -15.65
C VAL A 21 8.69 20.92 -17.12
N PRO A 22 9.33 19.79 -17.47
CA PRO A 22 9.53 19.41 -18.87
C PRO A 22 8.19 19.11 -19.56
N GLY A 23 8.14 19.22 -20.87
CA GLY A 23 7.01 18.75 -21.67
C GLY A 23 6.90 17.20 -21.59
N ILE A 24 5.70 16.67 -21.72
CA ILE A 24 5.43 15.23 -21.65
C ILE A 24 6.23 14.43 -22.69
N GLU A 25 6.53 15.01 -23.86
CA GLU A 25 7.36 14.40 -24.90
C GLU A 25 8.78 14.13 -24.43
N ALA A 26 9.37 15.06 -23.69
CA ALA A 26 10.72 14.91 -23.13
C ALA A 26 10.74 13.82 -22.05
N VAL A 27 9.70 13.74 -21.21
CA VAL A 27 9.57 12.67 -20.19
C VAL A 27 9.41 11.30 -20.87
N GLU A 28 8.60 11.21 -21.92
CA GLU A 28 8.42 9.99 -22.69
C GLU A 28 9.74 9.50 -23.30
N GLN A 29 10.56 10.42 -23.85
CA GLN A 29 11.88 10.07 -24.39
C GLN A 29 12.80 9.48 -23.31
N ARG A 30 12.81 10.05 -22.09
CA ARG A 30 13.56 9.50 -20.94
C ARG A 30 13.08 8.11 -20.57
N ILE A 31 11.77 7.90 -20.47
CA ILE A 31 11.17 6.58 -20.18
C ILE A 31 11.61 5.55 -21.21
N ARG A 32 11.58 5.89 -22.52
CA ARG A 32 12.01 5.01 -23.60
C ARG A 32 13.50 4.76 -23.60
N ALA A 33 14.30 5.73 -23.18
CA ALA A 33 15.74 5.57 -22.98
C ALA A 33 16.11 4.76 -21.73
N GLY A 34 15.12 4.42 -20.86
CA GLY A 34 15.36 3.74 -19.60
C GLY A 34 15.98 4.64 -18.53
N GLU A 35 15.87 5.95 -18.69
CA GLU A 35 16.35 6.92 -17.72
C GLU A 35 15.44 6.98 -16.51
N ARG A 36 16.02 7.17 -15.35
CA ARG A 36 15.29 7.30 -14.09
C ARG A 36 14.65 8.68 -13.98
N LEU A 37 13.35 8.70 -13.71
CA LEU A 37 12.57 9.94 -13.63
C LEU A 37 12.81 10.67 -12.30
N GLY A 38 12.83 12.01 -12.35
CA GLY A 38 12.94 12.90 -11.20
C GLY A 38 11.63 13.59 -10.84
N ALA A 39 11.71 14.53 -9.88
CA ALA A 39 10.54 15.27 -9.39
C ALA A 39 9.85 16.08 -10.51
N ALA A 40 10.61 16.77 -11.34
CA ALA A 40 10.06 17.56 -12.44
C ALA A 40 9.34 16.68 -13.48
N ASP A 41 9.86 15.48 -13.74
CA ASP A 41 9.21 14.49 -14.62
C ASP A 41 7.88 14.00 -14.03
N GLY A 42 7.85 13.70 -12.73
CA GLY A 42 6.64 13.30 -12.03
C GLY A 42 5.55 14.36 -12.08
N LEU A 43 5.91 15.63 -11.91
CA LEU A 43 4.99 16.76 -12.05
C LEU A 43 4.47 16.90 -13.48
N ALA A 44 5.33 16.70 -14.49
CA ALA A 44 4.92 16.73 -15.90
C ALA A 44 3.92 15.59 -16.23
N LEU A 45 4.13 14.40 -15.68
CA LEU A 45 3.19 13.28 -15.83
C LEU A 45 1.83 13.61 -15.22
N PHE A 46 1.78 14.20 -14.02
CA PHE A 46 0.52 14.62 -13.39
C PHE A 46 -0.17 15.77 -14.16
N ALA A 47 0.60 16.69 -14.77
CA ALA A 47 0.07 17.79 -15.55
C ALA A 47 -0.50 17.35 -16.91
N SER A 48 -0.18 16.13 -17.38
CA SER A 48 -0.68 15.64 -18.67
C SER A 48 -2.14 15.21 -18.57
N ASP A 49 -2.96 15.61 -19.54
CA ASP A 49 -4.34 15.15 -19.70
C ASP A 49 -4.47 13.98 -20.68
N ASP A 50 -3.36 13.52 -21.28
CA ASP A 50 -3.34 12.41 -22.21
C ASP A 50 -3.24 11.08 -21.44
N LEU A 51 -4.39 10.61 -20.93
CA LEU A 51 -4.47 9.34 -20.18
C LEU A 51 -4.07 8.14 -21.04
N ALA A 52 -4.33 8.16 -22.33
CA ALA A 52 -3.96 7.05 -23.21
C ALA A 52 -2.44 6.91 -23.33
N ARG A 53 -1.73 8.04 -23.46
CA ARG A 53 -0.26 8.08 -23.46
C ARG A 53 0.30 7.61 -22.12
N LEU A 54 -0.21 8.13 -21.00
CA LEU A 54 0.23 7.75 -19.65
C LEU A 54 0.02 6.25 -19.41
N GLY A 55 -1.16 5.72 -19.75
CA GLY A 55 -1.46 4.30 -19.65
C GLY A 55 -0.51 3.46 -20.50
N GLY A 56 -0.26 3.83 -21.75
CA GLY A 56 0.68 3.11 -22.62
C GLY A 56 2.11 3.06 -22.06
N LEU A 57 2.60 4.15 -21.48
CA LEU A 57 3.93 4.21 -20.86
C LEU A 57 3.99 3.34 -19.58
N ALA A 58 2.97 3.44 -18.72
CA ALA A 58 2.89 2.66 -17.50
C ALA A 58 2.71 1.16 -17.78
N HIS A 59 1.87 0.80 -18.76
CA HIS A 59 1.70 -0.57 -19.22
C HIS A 59 3.02 -1.16 -19.73
N ALA A 60 3.77 -0.41 -20.54
CA ALA A 60 5.08 -0.85 -21.03
C ALA A 60 6.09 -1.03 -19.88
N ALA A 61 6.08 -0.14 -18.87
CA ALA A 61 6.91 -0.27 -17.68
C ALA A 61 6.53 -1.50 -16.84
N ARG A 62 5.22 -1.71 -16.60
CA ARG A 62 4.68 -2.88 -15.90
C ARG A 62 5.05 -4.18 -16.60
N THR A 63 4.88 -4.23 -17.92
CA THR A 63 5.16 -5.44 -18.71
C THR A 63 6.64 -5.82 -18.69
N ARG A 64 7.56 -4.86 -18.61
CA ARG A 64 8.98 -5.16 -18.44
C ARG A 64 9.30 -5.87 -17.11
N VAL A 65 8.54 -5.61 -16.05
CA VAL A 65 8.76 -6.18 -14.70
C VAL A 65 7.97 -7.49 -14.53
N ASN A 66 6.69 -7.48 -14.89
CA ASN A 66 5.73 -8.53 -14.53
C ASN A 66 5.26 -9.36 -15.75
N GLY A 67 5.75 -9.06 -16.95
CA GLY A 67 5.30 -9.75 -18.18
C GLY A 67 3.79 -9.55 -18.41
N ASP A 68 3.11 -10.64 -18.73
CA ASP A 68 1.67 -10.71 -18.94
C ASP A 68 0.89 -11.09 -17.66
N ALA A 69 1.56 -11.32 -16.52
CA ALA A 69 0.93 -11.78 -15.31
C ALA A 69 0.06 -10.69 -14.67
N GLY A 70 -1.17 -11.02 -14.28
CA GLY A 70 -2.01 -10.28 -13.36
C GLY A 70 -2.15 -11.09 -12.07
N HIS A 71 -1.68 -10.55 -10.95
CA HIS A 71 -1.60 -11.27 -9.69
C HIS A 71 -2.89 -11.13 -8.87
N PHE A 72 -3.16 -12.12 -8.04
CA PHE A 72 -4.08 -12.07 -6.93
C PHE A 72 -3.65 -13.06 -5.85
N ALA A 73 -4.16 -12.88 -4.62
CA ALA A 73 -3.85 -13.78 -3.52
C ALA A 73 -5.04 -13.93 -2.58
N LEU A 74 -5.15 -15.08 -1.93
CA LEU A 74 -6.11 -15.30 -0.86
C LEU A 74 -5.53 -14.76 0.44
N VAL A 75 -5.95 -13.53 0.79
CA VAL A 75 -5.53 -12.80 1.99
C VAL A 75 -6.72 -12.67 2.93
N ARG A 76 -6.52 -12.95 4.21
CA ARG A 76 -7.52 -12.74 5.25
C ARG A 76 -7.11 -11.58 6.15
N PRO A 77 -7.84 -10.45 6.13
CA PRO A 77 -7.67 -9.41 7.14
C PRO A 77 -8.30 -9.86 8.46
N LEU A 78 -7.66 -9.54 9.57
CA LEU A 78 -8.13 -9.88 10.92
C LEU A 78 -7.82 -8.75 11.88
N SER A 79 -8.85 -8.09 12.42
CA SER A 79 -8.68 -7.12 13.50
C SER A 79 -8.53 -7.85 14.83
N VAL A 80 -7.38 -7.68 15.47
CA VAL A 80 -7.05 -8.32 16.73
C VAL A 80 -7.91 -7.77 17.88
N ALA A 81 -8.22 -6.46 17.85
CA ALA A 81 -9.03 -5.82 18.89
C ALA A 81 -10.51 -6.25 18.82
N ALA A 82 -11.06 -6.44 17.60
CA ALA A 82 -12.46 -6.83 17.41
C ALA A 82 -12.73 -8.29 17.82
N ALA A 83 -11.70 -9.11 17.91
CA ALA A 83 -11.77 -10.51 18.31
C ALA A 83 -11.86 -10.72 19.84
N ALA A 84 -11.82 -9.64 20.65
CA ALA A 84 -12.01 -9.77 22.09
C ALA A 84 -13.38 -10.37 22.37
N PRO A 85 -13.49 -11.44 23.18
CA PRO A 85 -14.77 -12.00 23.53
C PRO A 85 -15.63 -10.95 24.22
N ALA A 86 -16.81 -10.64 23.65
CA ALA A 86 -17.83 -9.85 24.29
C ALA A 86 -18.39 -10.68 25.47
N GLY A 87 -17.81 -10.54 26.64
CA GLY A 87 -18.15 -11.32 27.79
C GLY A 87 -18.38 -10.45 29.01
N ALA A 88 -19.47 -10.76 29.68
CA ALA A 88 -19.92 -10.17 30.92
C ALA A 88 -18.78 -9.92 31.92
N ASP A 89 -18.68 -8.70 32.41
CA ASP A 89 -18.10 -8.28 33.69
C ASP A 89 -16.66 -8.72 34.09
N GLY A 90 -15.86 -9.27 33.16
CA GLY A 90 -14.45 -9.62 33.38
C GLY A 90 -13.62 -9.40 32.13
N GLU A 91 -12.46 -8.79 32.27
CA GLU A 91 -11.46 -8.74 31.19
C GLU A 91 -11.05 -10.16 30.81
N ALA A 92 -11.25 -10.55 29.53
CA ALA A 92 -10.77 -11.83 29.00
C ALA A 92 -9.27 -11.99 29.26
N THR A 93 -8.85 -13.17 29.67
CA THR A 93 -7.44 -13.48 29.83
C THR A 93 -6.71 -13.43 28.49
N GLU A 94 -5.40 -13.25 28.49
CA GLU A 94 -4.58 -13.27 27.27
C GLU A 94 -4.75 -14.57 26.48
N GLU A 95 -4.90 -15.71 27.17
CA GLU A 95 -5.12 -17.03 26.56
C GLU A 95 -6.50 -17.13 25.89
N GLU A 96 -7.56 -16.64 26.54
CA GLU A 96 -8.92 -16.61 25.97
C GLU A 96 -9.01 -15.72 24.73
N HIS A 97 -8.36 -14.56 24.78
CA HIS A 97 -8.27 -13.67 23.65
C HIS A 97 -7.51 -14.31 22.47
N ALA A 98 -6.33 -14.87 22.72
CA ALA A 98 -5.55 -15.57 21.70
C ALA A 98 -6.35 -16.74 21.09
N ALA A 99 -7.04 -17.53 21.90
CA ALA A 99 -7.88 -18.63 21.43
C ALA A 99 -9.06 -18.14 20.57
N ALA A 100 -9.66 -17.00 20.90
CA ALA A 100 -10.72 -16.40 20.09
C ALA A 100 -10.21 -15.93 18.72
N VAL A 101 -9.05 -15.26 18.69
CA VAL A 101 -8.42 -14.82 17.43
C VAL A 101 -8.00 -16.00 16.56
N VAL A 102 -7.44 -17.06 17.14
CA VAL A 102 -7.09 -18.29 16.41
C VAL A 102 -8.33 -18.94 15.80
N ARG A 103 -9.46 -19.01 16.53
CA ARG A 103 -10.72 -19.52 15.97
C ARG A 103 -11.17 -18.69 14.77
N LEU A 104 -11.16 -17.36 14.87
CA LEU A 104 -11.52 -16.47 13.76
C LEU A 104 -10.56 -16.63 12.57
N ALA A 105 -9.27 -16.81 12.82
CA ALA A 105 -8.28 -17.06 11.77
C ALA A 105 -8.52 -18.38 11.03
N GLN A 106 -9.13 -19.37 11.67
CA GLN A 106 -9.46 -20.69 11.10
C GLN A 106 -10.89 -20.78 10.55
N GLU A 107 -11.76 -19.81 10.83
CA GLU A 107 -13.12 -19.78 10.31
C GLU A 107 -13.12 -19.77 8.77
N GLY A 108 -13.95 -20.63 8.17
CA GLY A 108 -14.00 -20.78 6.71
C GLY A 108 -12.87 -21.59 6.08
N GLY A 109 -12.00 -22.22 6.93
CA GLY A 109 -10.87 -23.02 6.46
C GLY A 109 -9.63 -22.18 6.13
N THR A 110 -8.51 -22.85 5.91
CA THR A 110 -7.22 -22.24 5.54
C THR A 110 -6.72 -22.71 4.16
N ASP A 111 -7.54 -23.47 3.44
CA ASP A 111 -7.15 -24.00 2.13
C ASP A 111 -6.95 -22.87 1.13
N GLY A 112 -5.75 -22.79 0.57
CA GLY A 112 -5.36 -21.75 -0.35
C GLY A 112 -5.07 -20.39 0.30
N LEU A 113 -5.29 -20.20 1.62
CA LEU A 113 -4.90 -18.99 2.32
C LEU A 113 -3.36 -18.84 2.28
N VAL A 114 -2.88 -17.70 1.82
CA VAL A 114 -1.45 -17.45 1.74
C VAL A 114 -0.96 -16.37 2.71
N GLU A 115 -1.87 -15.54 3.21
CA GLU A 115 -1.54 -14.43 4.10
C GLU A 115 -2.67 -14.18 5.10
N LEU A 116 -2.34 -14.08 6.38
CA LEU A 116 -3.20 -13.52 7.42
C LEU A 116 -2.67 -12.14 7.78
N ARG A 117 -3.46 -11.10 7.43
CA ARG A 117 -3.10 -9.70 7.67
C ARG A 117 -3.72 -9.21 8.97
N LEU A 118 -2.88 -8.94 9.97
CA LEU A 118 -3.29 -8.59 11.32
C LEU A 118 -3.34 -7.06 11.49
N ASP A 119 -4.49 -6.55 11.90
CA ASP A 119 -4.60 -5.19 12.41
C ASP A 119 -4.33 -5.19 13.92
N ALA A 120 -3.18 -4.61 14.31
CA ALA A 120 -2.72 -4.51 15.70
C ALA A 120 -3.24 -3.26 16.43
N ALA A 121 -4.08 -2.45 15.79
CA ALA A 121 -4.61 -1.23 16.39
C ALA A 121 -5.33 -1.52 17.72
N GLY A 122 -4.97 -0.76 18.77
CA GLY A 122 -5.55 -0.91 20.10
C GLY A 122 -5.11 -2.15 20.89
N CYS A 123 -4.31 -3.05 20.30
CA CYS A 123 -3.78 -4.22 21.01
C CYS A 123 -2.41 -3.90 21.64
N PRO A 124 -2.20 -4.04 22.96
CA PRO A 124 -0.90 -3.82 23.58
C PRO A 124 0.10 -4.93 23.23
N ALA A 125 1.41 -4.59 23.26
CA ALA A 125 2.49 -5.52 22.93
C ALA A 125 2.43 -6.83 23.75
N GLY A 126 2.09 -6.72 25.03
CA GLY A 126 1.96 -7.88 25.94
C GLY A 126 0.93 -8.91 25.47
N ARG A 127 -0.14 -8.47 24.81
CA ARG A 127 -1.16 -9.36 24.23
C ARG A 127 -0.83 -9.78 22.79
N PHE A 128 -0.24 -8.89 22.02
CA PHE A 128 0.02 -9.14 20.60
C PHE A 128 1.07 -10.23 20.36
N LEU A 129 2.18 -10.23 21.12
CA LEU A 129 3.25 -11.23 20.96
C LEU A 129 2.84 -12.67 21.27
N PRO A 130 2.13 -12.97 22.40
CA PRO A 130 1.57 -14.29 22.64
C PRO A 130 0.59 -14.73 21.54
N LEU A 131 -0.24 -13.80 21.05
CA LEU A 131 -1.16 -14.06 19.97
C LEU A 131 -0.47 -14.47 18.67
N LEU A 132 0.59 -13.77 18.26
CA LEU A 132 1.38 -14.14 17.07
C LEU A 132 1.91 -15.58 17.18
N ARG A 133 2.45 -15.95 18.33
CA ARG A 133 2.93 -17.32 18.58
C ARG A 133 1.82 -18.34 18.48
N ALA A 134 0.65 -18.03 19.05
CA ALA A 134 -0.52 -18.91 18.98
C ALA A 134 -1.02 -19.08 17.55
N LEU A 135 -1.08 -18.01 16.77
CA LEU A 135 -1.44 -18.05 15.35
C LEU A 135 -0.42 -18.87 14.55
N ARG A 136 0.89 -18.62 14.75
CA ARG A 136 1.92 -19.37 14.04
C ARG A 136 1.85 -20.88 14.32
N ALA A 137 1.57 -21.24 15.57
CA ALA A 137 1.42 -22.65 15.97
C ALA A 137 0.14 -23.32 15.42
N ALA A 138 -0.90 -22.53 15.13
CA ALA A 138 -2.22 -23.02 14.71
C ALA A 138 -2.44 -23.01 13.19
N LEU A 139 -1.64 -22.27 12.44
CA LEU A 139 -1.77 -22.10 11.00
C LEU A 139 -0.71 -22.92 10.24
N PRO A 140 -1.02 -23.35 9.00
CA PRO A 140 -0.03 -24.00 8.13
C PRO A 140 1.20 -23.11 7.89
N ASP A 141 2.37 -23.72 7.70
CA ASP A 141 3.64 -23.01 7.44
C ASP A 141 3.60 -22.12 6.18
N GLY A 142 2.76 -22.45 5.21
CA GLY A 142 2.58 -21.66 3.98
C GLY A 142 1.75 -20.39 4.14
N VAL A 143 1.13 -20.14 5.31
CA VAL A 143 0.36 -18.93 5.60
C VAL A 143 1.25 -17.91 6.26
N ALA A 144 1.59 -16.82 5.57
CA ALA A 144 2.37 -15.73 6.13
C ALA A 144 1.56 -14.92 7.16
N LEU A 145 2.21 -14.54 8.26
CA LEU A 145 1.67 -13.59 9.24
C LEU A 145 2.22 -12.20 8.93
N THR A 146 1.34 -11.27 8.60
CA THR A 146 1.69 -9.90 8.27
C THR A 146 0.90 -8.93 9.13
N GLY A 147 1.39 -7.73 9.32
CA GLY A 147 0.70 -6.73 10.12
C GLY A 147 1.68 -5.84 10.89
N CYS A 148 1.18 -5.09 11.85
CA CYS A 148 1.91 -4.05 12.56
C CYS A 148 2.44 -2.94 11.62
N THR A 149 2.01 -1.75 11.84
CA THR A 149 2.52 -0.55 11.20
C THR A 149 3.79 -0.05 11.91
N ALA A 150 4.49 0.91 11.32
CA ALA A 150 5.60 1.58 11.99
C ALA A 150 5.15 2.26 13.30
N ALA A 151 3.95 2.82 13.32
CA ALA A 151 3.33 3.39 14.52
C ALA A 151 3.12 2.33 15.63
N ASP A 152 2.71 1.11 15.26
CA ASP A 152 2.53 0.03 16.24
C ASP A 152 3.87 -0.42 16.83
N VAL A 153 4.90 -0.57 15.99
CA VAL A 153 6.25 -0.93 16.46
C VAL A 153 6.78 0.11 17.43
N ARG A 154 6.61 1.40 17.14
CA ARG A 154 7.00 2.51 18.03
C ARG A 154 6.20 2.51 19.33
N ARG A 155 4.90 2.28 19.24
CA ARG A 155 4.01 2.13 20.41
C ARG A 155 4.47 0.97 21.29
N PHE A 156 4.78 -0.19 20.73
CA PHE A 156 5.28 -1.35 21.46
C PHE A 156 6.64 -1.10 22.13
N ALA A 157 7.52 -0.32 21.50
CA ALA A 157 8.76 0.11 22.10
C ALA A 157 8.51 0.99 23.33
N ALA A 158 7.61 1.97 23.23
CA ALA A 158 7.24 2.84 24.35
C ALA A 158 6.59 2.05 25.49
N GLU A 159 5.70 1.13 25.23
CA GLU A 159 5.07 0.24 26.24
C GLU A 159 6.09 -0.63 26.98
N SER A 160 7.20 -0.98 26.33
CA SER A 160 8.28 -1.77 26.93
C SER A 160 9.21 -0.95 27.84
N GLY A 161 8.94 0.34 28.05
CA GLY A 161 9.77 1.24 28.85
C GLY A 161 11.09 1.62 28.17
N THR A 162 11.27 1.27 26.91
CA THR A 162 12.38 1.71 26.07
C THR A 162 12.02 3.01 25.37
N ASN A 163 13.00 3.87 25.12
CA ASN A 163 12.75 5.08 24.34
C ASN A 163 12.31 4.66 22.93
N ALA A 164 11.11 5.04 22.52
CA ALA A 164 10.56 4.74 21.19
C ALA A 164 11.41 5.34 20.04
N ASP A 165 12.23 6.35 20.34
CA ASP A 165 13.15 6.98 19.39
C ASP A 165 14.54 6.32 19.39
N ALA A 166 14.83 5.45 20.37
CA ALA A 166 16.08 4.72 20.40
C ALA A 166 16.06 3.55 19.42
N ALA A 167 17.09 3.42 18.59
CA ALA A 167 17.23 2.31 17.65
C ALA A 167 17.13 0.95 18.35
N ASP A 168 17.76 0.78 19.50
CA ASP A 168 17.73 -0.46 20.30
C ASP A 168 16.31 -0.84 20.72
N GLY A 169 15.42 0.13 21.01
CA GLY A 169 14.03 -0.11 21.36
C GLY A 169 13.24 -0.68 20.19
N ILE A 170 13.35 -0.07 19.00
CA ILE A 170 12.69 -0.52 17.75
C ILE A 170 13.24 -1.90 17.35
N GLU A 171 14.56 -2.07 17.33
CA GLU A 171 15.18 -3.34 16.96
C GLU A 171 14.79 -4.50 17.90
N GLY A 172 14.70 -4.23 19.20
CA GLY A 172 14.26 -5.21 20.17
C GLY A 172 12.80 -5.63 19.99
N VAL A 173 11.91 -4.70 19.60
CA VAL A 173 10.52 -5.01 19.25
C VAL A 173 10.46 -5.85 17.98
N LEU A 174 11.14 -5.43 16.91
CA LEU A 174 11.16 -6.14 15.64
C LEU A 174 11.73 -7.57 15.78
N ALA A 175 12.77 -7.75 16.62
CA ALA A 175 13.28 -9.07 16.91
C ALA A 175 12.21 -9.97 17.55
N ARG A 176 11.50 -9.47 18.56
CA ARG A 176 10.43 -10.24 19.23
C ARG A 176 9.26 -10.57 18.31
N LEU A 177 8.90 -9.63 17.40
CA LEU A 177 7.86 -9.84 16.40
C LEU A 177 8.27 -10.91 15.37
N ALA A 178 9.49 -10.85 14.85
CA ALA A 178 10.03 -11.87 13.95
C ALA A 178 10.12 -13.25 14.62
N ASP A 179 10.66 -13.32 15.84
CA ASP A 179 10.74 -14.56 16.63
C ASP A 179 9.35 -15.14 16.96
N ALA A 180 8.32 -14.30 17.02
CA ALA A 180 6.93 -14.72 17.21
C ALA A 180 6.25 -15.16 15.90
N GLY A 181 6.91 -15.02 14.75
CA GLY A 181 6.43 -15.48 13.45
C GLY A 181 5.88 -14.39 12.52
N LEU A 182 6.09 -13.09 12.81
CA LEU A 182 5.76 -12.02 11.86
C LEU A 182 6.75 -12.04 10.70
N GLU A 183 6.26 -11.94 9.47
CA GLU A 183 7.07 -12.01 8.24
C GLU A 183 7.13 -10.69 7.48
N SER A 184 6.11 -9.82 7.66
CA SER A 184 6.03 -8.54 6.95
C SER A 184 5.31 -7.47 7.76
N LEU A 185 5.79 -6.23 7.68
CA LEU A 185 5.10 -5.06 8.24
C LEU A 185 4.05 -4.52 7.26
N ALA A 186 2.95 -4.02 7.81
CA ALA A 186 1.98 -3.21 7.10
C ALA A 186 2.51 -1.78 6.89
N GLY A 187 2.09 -1.14 5.81
CA GLY A 187 2.51 0.23 5.45
C GLY A 187 1.41 1.27 5.52
N ASP A 188 0.25 0.93 6.07
CA ASP A 188 -0.98 1.74 6.02
C ASP A 188 -0.84 3.10 6.72
N ASP A 189 0.16 3.27 7.58
CA ASP A 189 0.50 4.52 8.26
C ASP A 189 1.50 5.41 7.49
N ALA A 190 1.87 5.04 6.26
CA ALA A 190 2.68 5.89 5.39
C ALA A 190 1.95 7.20 5.04
N GLY A 191 0.66 7.15 4.74
CA GLY A 191 -0.14 8.31 4.39
C GLY A 191 0.46 9.11 3.24
N VAL A 192 0.80 10.38 3.48
CA VAL A 192 1.64 11.25 2.63
C VAL A 192 2.69 11.92 3.51
N PHE A 193 3.96 11.92 3.11
CA PHE A 193 5.06 12.36 3.99
C PHE A 193 5.26 13.88 4.06
N ASP A 194 4.53 14.67 3.30
CA ASP A 194 4.56 16.13 3.44
C ASP A 194 4.09 16.55 4.85
N PRO A 195 4.86 17.39 5.59
CA PRO A 195 4.50 17.76 6.95
C PRO A 195 3.18 18.53 7.06
N GLY A 196 2.81 19.34 6.04
CA GLY A 196 1.56 20.09 6.02
C GLY A 196 0.36 19.17 5.85
N VAL A 197 0.45 18.19 4.96
CA VAL A 197 -0.57 17.15 4.77
C VAL A 197 -0.68 16.29 6.04
N ARG A 198 0.46 15.86 6.58
CA ARG A 198 0.53 14.98 7.76
C ARG A 198 -0.03 15.60 9.03
N ALA A 199 0.04 16.92 9.16
CA ALA A 199 -0.56 17.64 10.28
C ALA A 199 -2.08 17.42 10.43
N HIS A 200 -2.76 17.03 9.36
CA HIS A 200 -4.18 16.67 9.38
C HIS A 200 -4.46 15.24 9.88
N PHE A 201 -3.41 14.41 10.04
CA PHE A 201 -3.53 13.02 10.48
C PHE A 201 -2.73 12.81 11.79
N PRO A 202 -3.28 13.24 12.95
CA PRO A 202 -2.55 13.15 14.20
C PRO A 202 -2.19 11.72 14.56
N GLY A 203 -0.95 11.53 14.97
CA GLY A 203 -0.42 10.23 15.39
C GLY A 203 0.16 9.36 14.28
N LEU A 204 0.17 9.81 13.02
CA LEU A 204 1.05 9.18 12.03
C LEU A 204 2.53 9.53 12.32
N PRO A 205 3.46 8.58 12.17
CA PRO A 205 4.89 8.85 12.36
C PRO A 205 5.40 9.83 11.30
N THR A 206 6.41 10.64 11.62
CA THR A 206 7.12 11.44 10.61
C THR A 206 7.79 10.52 9.57
N TRP A 207 8.27 11.11 8.45
CA TRP A 207 9.07 10.33 7.49
C TRP A 207 10.26 9.64 8.14
N GLU A 208 11.00 10.36 8.97
CA GLU A 208 12.20 9.86 9.63
C GLU A 208 11.89 8.69 10.54
N GLU A 209 10.84 8.80 11.34
CA GLU A 209 10.38 7.77 12.26
C GLU A 209 9.87 6.53 11.51
N TRP A 210 9.09 6.74 10.45
CA TRP A 210 8.57 5.66 9.61
C TRP A 210 9.71 4.92 8.90
N ALA A 211 10.60 5.66 8.25
CA ALA A 211 11.73 5.10 7.54
C ALA A 211 12.72 4.37 8.47
N GLN A 212 12.93 4.85 9.70
CA GLN A 212 13.75 4.17 10.71
C GLN A 212 13.22 2.77 11.00
N VAL A 213 11.92 2.62 11.23
CA VAL A 213 11.30 1.32 11.50
C VAL A 213 11.46 0.38 10.32
N HIS A 214 11.17 0.85 9.10
CA HIS A 214 11.28 0.01 7.90
C HIS A 214 12.73 -0.40 7.60
N ARG A 215 13.72 0.50 7.78
CA ARG A 215 15.14 0.13 7.67
C ARG A 215 15.51 -0.98 8.65
N ALA A 216 15.12 -0.85 9.91
CA ALA A 216 15.40 -1.83 10.93
C ALA A 216 14.70 -3.18 10.65
N ALA A 217 13.46 -3.16 10.14
CA ALA A 217 12.74 -4.35 9.74
C ALA A 217 13.41 -5.05 8.56
N HIS A 218 13.74 -4.31 7.50
CA HIS A 218 14.40 -4.85 6.31
C HIS A 218 15.79 -5.42 6.63
N ALA A 219 16.57 -4.77 7.50
CA ALA A 219 17.86 -5.30 7.97
C ALA A 219 17.75 -6.65 8.72
N ARG A 220 16.56 -6.98 9.24
CA ARG A 220 16.24 -8.26 9.87
C ARG A 220 15.62 -9.29 8.92
N GLY A 221 15.44 -8.95 7.67
CA GLY A 221 14.80 -9.81 6.67
C GLY A 221 13.27 -9.81 6.73
N LEU A 222 12.64 -8.95 7.55
CA LEU A 222 11.21 -8.69 7.45
C LEU A 222 10.95 -7.87 6.20
N SER A 223 10.03 -8.30 5.36
CA SER A 223 9.55 -7.46 4.26
C SER A 223 8.54 -6.42 4.75
N SER A 224 8.14 -5.52 3.87
CA SER A 224 7.01 -4.62 4.16
C SER A 224 6.25 -4.21 2.90
N VAL A 225 5.06 -3.65 3.13
CA VAL A 225 4.27 -2.95 2.12
C VAL A 225 4.51 -1.46 2.28
N CYS A 226 4.55 -0.71 1.20
CA CYS A 226 4.49 0.74 1.25
C CYS A 226 3.22 1.25 0.55
N THR A 227 2.68 2.37 1.03
CA THR A 227 1.37 2.85 0.60
C THR A 227 1.38 4.34 0.32
N LEU A 228 0.34 4.82 -0.34
CA LEU A 228 0.04 6.23 -0.57
C LEU A 228 -1.45 6.46 -0.28
N LEU A 229 -1.78 7.40 0.59
CA LEU A 229 -3.17 7.75 0.87
C LEU A 229 -3.64 8.86 -0.08
N LEU A 230 -4.76 8.63 -0.76
CA LEU A 230 -5.38 9.52 -1.76
C LEU A 230 -6.76 9.97 -1.31
N GLY A 231 -7.21 11.11 -1.81
CA GLY A 231 -8.58 11.59 -1.62
C GLY A 231 -8.76 12.48 -0.39
N HIS A 232 -7.73 13.24 -0.02
CA HIS A 232 -7.79 14.22 1.07
C HIS A 232 -7.23 15.60 0.62
N THR A 233 -6.17 16.10 1.24
CA THR A 233 -5.57 17.42 0.96
C THR A 233 -4.28 17.36 0.15
N GLU A 234 -3.92 16.17 -0.34
CA GLU A 234 -2.72 15.96 -1.13
C GLU A 234 -2.79 16.65 -2.50
N GLU A 235 -1.65 17.15 -2.94
CA GLU A 235 -1.42 17.73 -4.25
C GLU A 235 -0.39 16.88 -5.04
N PRO A 236 -0.31 17.00 -6.38
CA PRO A 236 0.66 16.26 -7.17
C PRO A 236 2.10 16.35 -6.68
N ALA A 237 2.54 17.51 -6.19
CA ALA A 237 3.88 17.69 -5.64
C ALA A 237 4.12 16.84 -4.39
N HIS A 238 3.12 16.75 -3.51
CA HIS A 238 3.19 15.92 -2.30
C HIS A 238 3.27 14.42 -2.64
N VAL A 239 2.50 13.99 -3.64
CA VAL A 239 2.54 12.60 -4.14
C VAL A 239 3.90 12.27 -4.74
N VAL A 240 4.43 13.14 -5.59
CA VAL A 240 5.75 12.94 -6.22
C VAL A 240 6.86 12.86 -5.16
N ASP A 241 6.90 13.78 -4.19
CA ASP A 241 7.89 13.74 -3.09
C ASP A 241 7.77 12.43 -2.29
N HIS A 242 6.56 12.02 -1.96
CA HIS A 242 6.29 10.77 -1.26
C HIS A 242 6.83 9.55 -2.02
N LEU A 243 6.55 9.43 -3.32
CA LEU A 243 7.01 8.32 -4.16
C LEU A 243 8.55 8.30 -4.27
N LEU A 244 9.18 9.47 -4.40
CA LEU A 244 10.63 9.56 -4.48
C LEU A 244 11.33 9.18 -3.16
N ARG A 245 10.74 9.50 -2.01
CA ARG A 245 11.23 9.04 -0.70
C ARG A 245 11.11 7.52 -0.56
N LEU A 246 9.98 6.93 -0.93
CA LEU A 246 9.80 5.47 -0.92
C LEU A 246 10.81 4.78 -1.83
N ARG A 247 10.99 5.30 -3.04
CA ARG A 247 11.97 4.79 -4.00
C ARG A 247 13.40 4.83 -3.44
N ALA A 248 13.78 5.94 -2.81
CA ALA A 248 15.11 6.08 -2.21
C ALA A 248 15.31 5.06 -1.07
N LEU A 249 14.30 4.84 -0.24
CA LEU A 249 14.37 3.83 0.83
C LEU A 249 14.42 2.41 0.25
N GLN A 250 13.71 2.13 -0.85
CA GLN A 250 13.80 0.86 -1.55
C GLN A 250 15.19 0.64 -2.18
N ASP A 251 15.81 1.69 -2.74
CA ASP A 251 17.20 1.61 -3.23
C ASP A 251 18.19 1.25 -2.12
N GLU A 252 17.94 1.75 -0.92
CA GLU A 252 18.76 1.50 0.26
C GLU A 252 18.58 0.09 0.81
N THR A 253 17.35 -0.41 0.87
CA THR A 253 17.01 -1.59 1.68
C THR A 253 16.52 -2.79 0.88
N GLY A 254 15.86 -2.57 -0.27
CA GLY A 254 15.26 -3.63 -1.08
C GLY A 254 14.08 -4.36 -0.42
N GLY A 255 13.56 -3.88 0.73
CA GLY A 255 12.63 -4.63 1.56
C GLY A 255 11.14 -4.42 1.27
N PHE A 256 10.76 -3.44 0.43
CA PHE A 256 9.37 -3.30 0.02
C PHE A 256 9.02 -4.36 -1.03
N ARG A 257 8.08 -5.24 -0.69
CA ARG A 257 7.56 -6.28 -1.59
C ARG A 257 6.48 -5.75 -2.53
N GLU A 258 5.74 -4.71 -2.08
CA GLU A 258 4.52 -4.22 -2.73
C GLU A 258 4.31 -2.75 -2.40
N PHE A 259 3.73 -2.02 -3.35
CA PHE A 259 3.19 -0.69 -3.14
C PHE A 259 1.69 -0.68 -3.42
N ALA A 260 0.89 -0.01 -2.59
CA ALA A 260 -0.55 0.10 -2.77
C ALA A 260 -1.06 1.53 -2.52
N PRO A 261 -1.68 2.19 -3.52
CA PRO A 261 -2.52 3.36 -3.27
C PRO A 261 -3.76 2.97 -2.47
N LEU A 262 -4.09 3.78 -1.46
CA LEU A 262 -5.27 3.63 -0.60
C LEU A 262 -6.18 4.84 -0.76
N LEU A 263 -7.48 4.68 -0.63
CA LEU A 263 -8.43 5.78 -0.60
C LEU A 263 -8.68 6.23 0.84
N HIS A 264 -8.71 7.55 1.04
CA HIS A 264 -9.16 8.13 2.30
C HIS A 264 -10.68 8.14 2.36
N GLU A 265 -11.24 7.55 3.41
CA GLU A 265 -12.67 7.49 3.67
C GLU A 265 -12.98 8.13 5.03
N ASP A 266 -14.07 8.93 5.09
CA ASP A 266 -14.52 9.55 6.34
C ASP A 266 -14.95 8.46 7.35
N GLY A 267 -14.28 8.43 8.49
CA GLY A 267 -14.62 7.52 9.59
C GLY A 267 -14.23 6.05 9.38
N ALA A 268 -13.70 5.67 8.21
CA ALA A 268 -13.21 4.34 7.96
C ALA A 268 -11.71 4.23 8.23
N GLY A 269 -11.33 3.26 9.02
CA GLY A 269 -9.97 3.11 9.49
C GLY A 269 -9.03 2.39 8.52
N HIS A 270 -8.81 2.92 7.31
CA HIS A 270 -7.63 2.49 6.53
C HIS A 270 -6.33 2.97 7.15
N THR A 271 -6.40 3.91 8.07
CA THR A 271 -5.29 4.36 8.92
C THR A 271 -5.40 3.77 10.31
N ALA A 272 -5.36 2.43 10.43
CA ALA A 272 -5.19 1.70 11.69
C ALA A 272 -6.06 2.25 12.86
N GLY A 273 -7.39 2.29 12.70
CA GLY A 273 -8.33 2.62 13.79
C GLY A 273 -8.28 4.06 14.28
N ARG A 274 -7.76 5.01 13.50
CA ARG A 274 -7.62 6.41 13.91
C ARG A 274 -8.76 7.25 13.37
N SER A 275 -9.60 7.73 14.29
CA SER A 275 -10.60 8.76 14.01
C SER A 275 -9.89 10.11 13.87
N GLY A 276 -10.10 10.82 12.79
CA GLY A 276 -9.62 12.17 12.58
C GLY A 276 -8.76 12.29 11.32
N GLY A 277 -9.08 13.28 10.53
CA GLY A 277 -8.46 13.63 9.26
C GLY A 277 -9.29 14.72 8.61
N PRO A 278 -8.83 15.31 7.50
CA PRO A 278 -9.64 16.20 6.69
C PRO A 278 -10.82 15.42 6.11
N ALA A 279 -11.88 16.13 5.70
CA ALA A 279 -12.96 15.50 4.94
C ALA A 279 -12.41 14.81 3.68
N SER A 280 -12.93 13.62 3.38
CA SER A 280 -12.58 12.92 2.15
C SER A 280 -13.08 13.70 0.94
N ARG A 281 -12.33 13.64 -0.15
CA ARG A 281 -12.77 14.09 -1.47
C ARG A 281 -12.93 12.91 -2.40
N THR A 282 -13.87 13.02 -3.32
CA THR A 282 -14.02 12.00 -4.35
C THR A 282 -12.79 12.02 -5.27
N VAL A 283 -12.12 10.87 -5.40
CA VAL A 283 -11.10 10.64 -6.41
C VAL A 283 -11.79 10.12 -7.67
N THR A 284 -11.62 10.83 -8.78
CA THR A 284 -12.23 10.42 -10.06
C THR A 284 -11.48 9.23 -10.66
N GLY A 285 -12.14 8.46 -11.54
CA GLY A 285 -11.47 7.38 -12.27
C GLY A 285 -10.24 7.87 -13.08
N ALA A 286 -10.32 9.07 -13.67
CA ALA A 286 -9.19 9.67 -14.39
C ALA A 286 -8.00 9.97 -13.46
N GLU A 287 -8.25 10.50 -12.26
CA GLU A 287 -7.21 10.72 -11.24
C GLU A 287 -6.62 9.39 -10.78
N THR A 288 -7.46 8.38 -10.55
CA THR A 288 -7.02 7.04 -10.18
C THR A 288 -6.05 6.48 -11.23
N PHE A 289 -6.44 6.43 -12.49
CA PHE A 289 -5.60 5.90 -13.56
C PHE A 289 -4.29 6.69 -13.73
N LYS A 290 -4.37 8.02 -13.68
CA LYS A 290 -3.20 8.89 -13.73
C LYS A 290 -2.25 8.59 -12.57
N THR A 291 -2.76 8.45 -11.36
CA THR A 291 -1.96 8.16 -10.16
C THR A 291 -1.27 6.80 -10.27
N PHE A 292 -1.98 5.74 -10.65
CA PHE A 292 -1.36 4.43 -10.84
C PHE A 292 -0.27 4.46 -11.90
N ALA A 293 -0.50 5.15 -13.02
CA ALA A 293 0.50 5.32 -14.06
C ALA A 293 1.77 6.03 -13.55
N VAL A 294 1.60 7.14 -12.83
CA VAL A 294 2.72 7.89 -12.24
C VAL A 294 3.46 7.05 -11.19
N CYS A 295 2.74 6.32 -10.33
CA CYS A 295 3.34 5.42 -9.36
C CYS A 295 4.23 4.37 -10.05
N ARG A 296 3.75 3.69 -11.10
CA ARG A 296 4.54 2.70 -11.84
C ARG A 296 5.77 3.30 -12.49
N LEU A 297 5.67 4.52 -13.02
CA LEU A 297 6.77 5.18 -13.73
C LEU A 297 7.83 5.75 -12.78
N LEU A 298 7.46 6.14 -11.55
CA LEU A 298 8.38 6.67 -10.55
C LEU A 298 8.97 5.59 -9.64
N LEU A 299 8.21 4.54 -9.30
CA LEU A 299 8.66 3.43 -8.45
C LEU A 299 9.26 2.30 -9.30
N ASP A 300 10.33 2.60 -10.00
CA ASP A 300 11.01 1.67 -10.93
C ASP A 300 11.68 0.47 -10.24
N ASN A 301 11.86 0.54 -8.92
CA ASN A 301 12.49 -0.47 -8.06
C ASN A 301 11.50 -1.22 -7.14
N VAL A 302 10.20 -0.93 -7.21
CA VAL A 302 9.16 -1.71 -6.53
C VAL A 302 8.43 -2.56 -7.58
N ALA A 303 8.60 -3.87 -7.48
CA ALA A 303 8.15 -4.80 -8.52
C ALA A 303 6.62 -4.83 -8.66
N HIS A 304 5.89 -4.79 -7.52
CA HIS A 304 4.46 -5.01 -7.48
C HIS A 304 3.70 -3.78 -7.04
N ILE A 305 2.63 -3.45 -7.79
CA ILE A 305 1.68 -2.39 -7.46
C ILE A 305 0.29 -3.00 -7.40
N ALA A 306 -0.28 -3.04 -6.21
CA ALA A 306 -1.59 -3.60 -5.96
C ALA A 306 -2.69 -2.52 -5.97
N VAL A 307 -3.89 -2.90 -6.39
CA VAL A 307 -5.10 -2.10 -6.27
C VAL A 307 -6.12 -2.83 -5.41
N ASP A 308 -6.63 -2.16 -4.37
CA ASP A 308 -7.70 -2.71 -3.55
C ASP A 308 -9.06 -2.57 -4.26
N ARG A 309 -9.60 -3.70 -4.69
CA ARG A 309 -10.89 -3.76 -5.38
C ARG A 309 -12.05 -3.30 -4.50
N ALA A 310 -12.00 -3.57 -3.20
CA ALA A 310 -13.07 -3.17 -2.29
C ALA A 310 -13.18 -1.65 -2.18
N ALA A 311 -12.05 -0.94 -2.25
CA ALA A 311 -12.01 0.51 -2.16
C ALA A 311 -12.28 1.19 -3.51
N PHE A 312 -11.67 0.70 -4.60
CA PHE A 312 -11.75 1.34 -5.92
C PHE A 312 -12.92 0.82 -6.79
N GLY A 313 -13.52 -0.30 -6.41
CA GLY A 313 -14.52 -1.01 -7.22
C GLY A 313 -13.88 -1.89 -8.31
N ASP A 314 -14.51 -3.03 -8.62
CA ASP A 314 -13.96 -4.05 -9.52
C ASP A 314 -13.61 -3.51 -10.91
N GLN A 315 -14.47 -2.70 -11.52
CA GLN A 315 -14.24 -2.14 -12.85
C GLN A 315 -13.04 -1.17 -12.89
N THR A 316 -12.92 -0.31 -11.88
CA THR A 316 -11.78 0.62 -11.79
C THR A 316 -10.49 -0.17 -11.53
N ALA A 317 -10.52 -1.12 -10.59
CA ALA A 317 -9.38 -1.96 -10.26
C ALA A 317 -8.90 -2.76 -11.47
N GLN A 318 -9.82 -3.38 -12.23
CA GLN A 318 -9.52 -4.10 -13.46
C GLN A 318 -8.79 -3.20 -14.48
N LEU A 319 -9.28 -1.98 -14.69
CA LEU A 319 -8.67 -1.03 -15.63
C LEU A 319 -7.30 -0.54 -15.16
N THR A 320 -7.03 -0.44 -13.84
CA THR A 320 -5.70 -0.03 -13.36
C THR A 320 -4.58 -1.00 -13.75
N LEU A 321 -4.91 -2.27 -14.07
CA LEU A 321 -3.94 -3.22 -14.62
C LEU A 321 -3.32 -2.72 -15.94
N GLN A 322 -4.06 -1.94 -16.73
CA GLN A 322 -3.57 -1.28 -17.95
C GLN A 322 -2.79 0.01 -17.63
N PHE A 323 -2.91 0.54 -16.41
CA PHE A 323 -2.27 1.77 -15.96
C PHE A 323 -1.13 1.53 -14.96
N GLY A 324 -0.57 0.31 -14.94
CA GLY A 324 0.66 0.05 -14.18
C GLY A 324 0.49 -0.81 -12.94
N ALA A 325 -0.72 -1.07 -12.44
CA ALA A 325 -0.95 -2.10 -11.45
C ALA A 325 -0.68 -3.49 -12.03
N ASP A 326 -0.33 -4.44 -11.18
CA ASP A 326 -0.14 -5.84 -11.56
C ASP A 326 -0.86 -6.81 -10.64
N GLU A 327 -1.55 -6.31 -9.61
CA GLU A 327 -2.31 -7.15 -8.67
C GLU A 327 -3.70 -6.59 -8.38
N LEU A 328 -4.70 -7.47 -8.41
CA LEU A 328 -6.02 -7.23 -7.84
C LEU A 328 -6.04 -7.71 -6.39
N ALA A 329 -5.90 -6.78 -5.44
CA ALA A 329 -5.97 -7.04 -4.01
C ALA A 329 -7.41 -6.89 -3.47
N GLY A 330 -7.59 -7.24 -2.23
CA GLY A 330 -8.86 -7.14 -1.51
C GLY A 330 -9.39 -8.51 -1.06
N PRO A 331 -10.53 -8.52 -0.36
CA PRO A 331 -11.09 -9.76 0.17
C PRO A 331 -11.53 -10.71 -0.97
N VAL A 332 -11.28 -12.01 -0.75
CA VAL A 332 -11.69 -13.09 -1.66
C VAL A 332 -12.63 -14.01 -0.88
N ALA A 333 -13.68 -14.51 -1.52
CA ALA A 333 -14.73 -15.30 -0.86
C ALA A 333 -14.18 -16.51 -0.10
N GLU A 334 -13.23 -17.23 -0.68
CA GLU A 334 -12.62 -18.42 -0.08
C GLU A 334 -11.69 -18.12 1.11
N ALA A 335 -11.12 -16.91 1.16
CA ALA A 335 -10.22 -16.49 2.23
C ALA A 335 -10.92 -15.74 3.37
N ARG A 336 -12.17 -15.33 3.16
CA ARG A 336 -12.91 -14.54 4.14
C ARG A 336 -13.33 -15.37 5.35
N GLY A 337 -13.13 -14.87 6.55
CA GLY A 337 -14.02 -15.20 7.65
C GLY A 337 -15.40 -14.53 7.42
N ALA A 338 -16.18 -14.26 8.45
CA ALA A 338 -17.52 -13.66 8.35
C ALA A 338 -17.56 -12.21 7.77
N ALA A 339 -16.45 -11.62 7.35
CA ALA A 339 -16.31 -10.16 7.21
C ALA A 339 -16.68 -9.54 5.85
N ALA A 340 -16.86 -10.31 4.77
CA ALA A 340 -17.16 -9.75 3.44
C ALA A 340 -18.11 -10.63 2.63
N PRO A 341 -19.43 -10.51 2.82
CA PRO A 341 -20.42 -11.39 2.18
C PRO A 341 -20.42 -11.31 0.66
N ASP A 342 -20.05 -10.17 0.08
CA ASP A 342 -20.10 -9.90 -1.36
C ASP A 342 -18.71 -9.97 -2.03
N ALA A 343 -17.70 -10.55 -1.35
CA ALA A 343 -16.38 -10.71 -1.95
C ALA A 343 -16.44 -11.69 -3.14
N PRO A 344 -15.77 -11.40 -4.28
CA PRO A 344 -15.71 -12.31 -5.42
C PRO A 344 -14.97 -13.59 -5.04
N GLY A 345 -15.35 -14.68 -5.70
CA GLY A 345 -14.62 -15.94 -5.65
C GLY A 345 -13.34 -15.91 -6.49
N ARG A 346 -12.51 -16.94 -6.30
CA ARG A 346 -11.29 -17.14 -7.08
C ARG A 346 -11.53 -17.10 -8.58
N ASP A 347 -12.57 -17.80 -9.05
CA ASP A 347 -12.90 -17.87 -10.48
C ASP A 347 -13.28 -16.51 -11.05
N GLU A 348 -13.98 -15.68 -10.28
CA GLU A 348 -14.34 -14.32 -10.69
C GLU A 348 -13.11 -13.41 -10.82
N LEU A 349 -12.14 -13.53 -9.93
CA LEU A 349 -10.86 -12.81 -10.04
C LEU A 349 -10.07 -13.25 -11.27
N VAL A 350 -10.04 -14.55 -11.54
CA VAL A 350 -9.41 -15.09 -12.74
C VAL A 350 -10.04 -14.50 -14.00
N GLU A 351 -11.37 -14.42 -14.07
CA GLU A 351 -12.05 -13.81 -15.21
C GLU A 351 -11.80 -12.28 -15.30
N LEU A 352 -11.83 -11.54 -14.18
CA LEU A 352 -11.54 -10.12 -14.18
C LEU A 352 -10.14 -9.82 -14.75
N ILE A 353 -9.14 -10.63 -14.38
CA ILE A 353 -7.77 -10.47 -14.88
C ILE A 353 -7.68 -10.85 -16.37
N ARG A 354 -8.35 -11.91 -16.80
CA ARG A 354 -8.41 -12.31 -18.22
C ARG A 354 -9.07 -11.25 -19.08
N ASP A 355 -10.19 -10.71 -18.64
CA ASP A 355 -10.92 -9.67 -19.36
C ASP A 355 -10.12 -8.37 -19.46
N ALA A 356 -9.22 -8.10 -18.50
CA ALA A 356 -8.24 -7.03 -18.60
C ALA A 356 -7.11 -7.32 -19.60
N GLY A 357 -7.02 -8.54 -20.12
CA GLY A 357 -6.01 -8.92 -21.11
C GLY A 357 -4.74 -9.51 -20.53
N PHE A 358 -4.77 -9.94 -19.26
CA PHE A 358 -3.61 -10.50 -18.57
C PHE A 358 -3.80 -11.98 -18.24
N ARG A 359 -2.70 -12.68 -17.98
CA ARG A 359 -2.69 -14.05 -17.51
C ARG A 359 -2.82 -14.06 -15.98
N PRO A 360 -3.87 -14.68 -15.41
CA PRO A 360 -4.05 -14.71 -13.96
C PRO A 360 -2.99 -15.57 -13.29
N VAL A 361 -2.45 -15.07 -12.18
CA VAL A 361 -1.46 -15.77 -11.36
C VAL A 361 -1.85 -15.64 -9.89
N GLU A 362 -2.20 -16.76 -9.27
CA GLU A 362 -2.36 -16.84 -7.82
C GLU A 362 -0.97 -16.92 -7.19
N ARG A 363 -0.69 -16.01 -6.24
CA ARG A 363 0.63 -15.84 -5.65
C ARG A 363 0.69 -16.21 -4.17
N THR A 364 1.88 -16.53 -3.68
CA THR A 364 2.20 -16.55 -2.23
C THR A 364 2.35 -15.14 -1.68
N ALA A 365 2.47 -14.99 -0.37
CA ALA A 365 2.76 -13.70 0.27
C ALA A 365 4.06 -13.05 -0.22
N GLY A 366 5.06 -13.84 -0.62
CA GLY A 366 6.33 -13.37 -1.19
C GLY A 366 6.36 -13.33 -2.72
N TYR A 367 5.21 -13.30 -3.40
CA TYR A 367 5.07 -13.26 -4.86
C TYR A 367 5.61 -14.50 -5.61
N GLY A 368 5.82 -15.61 -4.91
CA GLY A 368 5.99 -16.91 -5.58
C GLY A 368 4.68 -17.37 -6.22
N THR A 369 4.73 -18.12 -7.31
CA THR A 369 3.54 -18.65 -7.98
C THR A 369 2.96 -19.82 -7.20
N VAL A 370 1.69 -19.72 -6.81
CA VAL A 370 0.89 -20.85 -6.31
C VAL A 370 0.28 -21.58 -7.49
N HIS A 371 -0.41 -20.84 -8.36
CA HIS A 371 -1.01 -21.37 -9.58
C HIS A 371 -1.00 -20.32 -10.69
N ALA A 372 -0.67 -20.73 -11.90
CA ALA A 372 -0.77 -19.90 -13.10
C ALA A 372 -1.90 -20.45 -13.99
N TYR A 373 -2.86 -19.62 -14.28
CA TYR A 373 -3.99 -19.95 -15.14
C TYR A 373 -3.70 -19.65 -16.60
N ASP A 374 -4.51 -20.21 -17.49
CA ASP A 374 -4.44 -19.85 -18.90
C ASP A 374 -4.73 -18.37 -19.11
N GLY A 375 -4.04 -17.76 -20.05
CA GLY A 375 -4.20 -16.36 -20.41
C GLY A 375 -5.53 -16.04 -21.08
N PRO A 376 -5.69 -14.81 -21.57
CA PRO A 376 -6.88 -14.41 -22.32
C PRO A 376 -7.12 -15.32 -23.53
N ASP A 377 -8.39 -15.74 -23.70
CA ASP A 377 -8.82 -16.46 -24.87
C ASP A 377 -9.17 -15.45 -25.99
N PRO A 378 -8.39 -15.38 -27.10
CA PRO A 378 -8.66 -14.45 -28.18
C PRO A 378 -10.03 -14.72 -28.84
N ASP A 379 -10.51 -15.96 -28.87
CA ASP A 379 -11.79 -16.33 -29.46
C ASP A 379 -12.98 -15.85 -28.60
N ARG A 380 -12.79 -15.70 -27.29
CA ARG A 380 -13.82 -15.20 -26.36
C ARG A 380 -14.11 -13.71 -26.51
N ARG A 381 -13.18 -12.92 -27.08
CA ARG A 381 -13.36 -11.49 -27.33
C ARG A 381 -14.32 -11.18 -28.48
N GLU A 382 -14.62 -12.14 -29.36
CA GLU A 382 -15.55 -11.98 -30.45
C GLU A 382 -17.03 -12.18 -30.04
N ALA A 383 -17.28 -12.77 -28.87
CA ALA A 383 -18.62 -12.90 -28.32
C ALA A 383 -19.06 -11.58 -27.63
N PRO A 384 -20.19 -10.96 -28.06
CA PRO A 384 -20.68 -9.76 -27.36
C PRO A 384 -20.98 -10.10 -25.91
N GLN A 385 -20.28 -9.47 -24.98
CA GLN A 385 -20.59 -9.61 -23.56
C GLN A 385 -21.96 -8.97 -23.29
N PRO A 386 -22.89 -9.64 -22.61
CA PRO A 386 -24.13 -9.03 -22.19
C PRO A 386 -23.78 -7.93 -21.18
N MET A 387 -24.09 -6.67 -21.51
CA MET A 387 -24.01 -5.58 -20.54
C MET A 387 -24.92 -5.94 -19.35
N ARG A 388 -24.31 -6.20 -18.21
CA ARG A 388 -25.06 -6.26 -16.95
C ARG A 388 -25.39 -4.82 -16.56
N VAL A 389 -26.65 -4.44 -16.69
CA VAL A 389 -27.22 -3.15 -16.25
C VAL A 389 -27.59 -3.28 -14.78
#